data_205c5dfc53684d503fc7a561db91a281
#
_entry.id   205c5dfc53684d503fc7a561db91a281
#
_cell.length_a   1.000
_cell.length_b   1.000
_cell.length_c   1.000
_cell.angle_alpha   90.00
_cell.angle_beta   90.00
_cell.angle_gamma   90.00
#
_symmetry.space_group_name_H-M   'P 1'
#
loop_
_entity.id
_entity.type
_entity.pdbx_description
1 polymer ?
#
loop_
_entity_poly.entity_id
_entity_poly.type
_entity_poly.pdbx_seq_one_letter_code
_entity_poly.pdbx_strand_id
1 'polypeptide(L)'
;LRLNKQLRLLALYNVLAAFRIADAVWVLFLLRRGFSLAQAGLAEGLFHVVSLLCEVPSGMAADLLGRRRTLAVSGLCGLLSGVAMALSENFFGVCVSMALCALMYNFASGTLEAITYDSLIAADRRGDYLRVSAFMNGLSRTSAAVSCVLGALALALGFVRAYLLSAALCGALAALALALAEPAVTAAQRAREARPFADLPARLRAHAAESVRFLRRQPRAGLLILADGAVGVPIYLTFMFAQRHFADGGLPAAWLGAVLLGVRLAGTAGVALGARGRGPLARAAAGFCLLAGAGTLLAGLSRLWPVCALGAAAASLADGAADLRLEARLNDLFPSDRRATLVSVNSMVYSLLMIAVSPLAGAVGDRWGAGGAIALTGALLLLGTAAALLLRAARRRA
;
A
#
# COMPACT_ATOMS: atom_id res chain seq x y z
N LEU A 1 14.65 6.89 28.76
CA LEU A 1 14.01 7.37 27.53
C LEU A 1 13.18 8.62 27.85
N ARG A 2 13.39 9.75 27.17
CA ARG A 2 12.48 10.90 27.27
C ARG A 2 11.29 10.65 26.34
N LEU A 3 10.25 9.93 26.82
CA LEU A 3 9.12 9.45 26.03
C LEU A 3 8.46 10.56 25.18
N ASN A 4 8.19 11.72 25.72
CA ASN A 4 7.55 12.82 24.99
C ASN A 4 8.39 13.29 23.79
N LYS A 5 9.73 13.31 23.93
CA LYS A 5 10.65 13.62 22.81
C LYS A 5 10.57 12.52 21.76
N GLN A 6 10.62 11.26 22.18
CA GLN A 6 10.54 10.10 21.29
C GLN A 6 9.22 10.10 20.50
N LEU A 7 8.09 10.29 21.15
CA LEU A 7 6.77 10.32 20.49
C LEU A 7 6.65 11.50 19.51
N ARG A 8 7.22 12.68 19.84
CA ARG A 8 7.24 13.81 18.89
C ARG A 8 8.09 13.50 17.64
N LEU A 9 9.24 12.87 17.81
CA LEU A 9 10.09 12.48 16.67
C LEU A 9 9.42 11.42 15.82
N LEU A 10 8.73 10.42 16.43
CA LEU A 10 7.95 9.42 15.72
C LEU A 10 6.76 10.04 14.98
N ALA A 11 6.06 11.01 15.58
CA ALA A 11 5.00 11.75 14.92
C ALA A 11 5.52 12.54 13.71
N LEU A 12 6.64 13.23 13.86
CA LEU A 12 7.30 13.94 12.75
C LEU A 12 7.74 12.97 11.64
N TYR A 13 8.28 11.80 12.01
CA TYR A 13 8.62 10.75 11.06
C TYR A 13 7.39 10.30 10.26
N ASN A 14 6.26 10.03 10.92
CA ASN A 14 5.00 9.67 10.27
C ASN A 14 4.51 10.73 9.29
N VAL A 15 4.56 12.00 9.68
CA VAL A 15 4.20 13.11 8.80
C VAL A 15 5.07 13.13 7.56
N LEU A 16 6.40 13.15 7.74
CA LEU A 16 7.34 13.26 6.63
C LEU A 16 7.28 12.02 5.72
N ALA A 17 7.09 10.82 6.28
CA ALA A 17 6.97 9.58 5.50
C ALA A 17 5.73 9.56 4.61
N ALA A 18 4.66 10.26 5.00
CA ALA A 18 3.43 10.37 4.22
C ALA A 18 3.49 11.47 3.14
N PHE A 19 4.48 12.39 3.20
CA PHE A 19 4.66 13.44 2.20
C PHE A 19 5.39 12.91 0.96
N ARG A 20 4.60 12.39 0.00
CA ARG A 20 5.09 11.79 -1.25
C ARG A 20 4.60 12.61 -2.43
N ILE A 21 5.29 13.71 -2.71
CA ILE A 21 4.89 14.73 -3.69
C ILE A 21 4.80 14.14 -5.11
N ALA A 22 5.72 13.26 -5.49
CA ALA A 22 5.80 12.70 -6.83
C ALA A 22 4.91 11.46 -7.04
N ASP A 23 4.51 10.74 -5.97
CA ASP A 23 3.76 9.49 -6.09
C ASP A 23 2.37 9.65 -6.71
N ALA A 24 1.76 10.83 -6.54
CA ALA A 24 0.46 11.13 -7.14
C ALA A 24 0.50 11.33 -8.66
N VAL A 25 1.68 11.44 -9.26
CA VAL A 25 1.86 11.79 -10.68
C VAL A 25 2.95 10.97 -11.39
N TRP A 26 3.39 9.86 -10.79
CA TRP A 26 4.52 9.08 -11.28
C TRP A 26 4.28 8.43 -12.66
N VAL A 27 3.05 7.97 -12.93
CA VAL A 27 2.70 7.43 -14.24
C VAL A 27 2.79 8.51 -15.33
N LEU A 28 2.29 9.72 -15.04
CA LEU A 28 2.41 10.85 -15.96
C LEU A 28 3.87 11.21 -16.23
N PHE A 29 4.72 11.11 -15.22
CA PHE A 29 6.16 11.30 -15.37
C PHE A 29 6.78 10.28 -16.32
N LEU A 30 6.49 8.99 -16.16
CA LEU A 30 6.98 7.93 -17.05
C LEU A 30 6.52 8.17 -18.49
N LEU A 31 5.22 8.45 -18.69
CA LEU A 31 4.66 8.72 -20.02
C LEU A 31 5.31 9.94 -20.70
N ARG A 32 5.61 11.01 -19.94
CA ARG A 32 6.34 12.18 -20.48
C ARG A 32 7.77 11.87 -20.87
N ARG A 33 8.39 10.84 -20.30
CA ARG A 33 9.71 10.34 -20.69
C ARG A 33 9.66 9.34 -21.84
N GLY A 34 8.49 9.06 -22.39
CA GLY A 34 8.30 8.16 -23.53
C GLY A 34 8.13 6.69 -23.13
N PHE A 35 8.03 6.39 -21.82
CA PHE A 35 7.68 5.03 -21.37
C PHE A 35 6.19 4.76 -21.61
N SER A 36 5.86 3.47 -21.80
CA SER A 36 4.49 3.04 -22.04
C SER A 36 3.74 2.72 -20.73
N LEU A 37 2.41 2.55 -20.81
CA LEU A 37 1.60 2.08 -19.68
C LEU A 37 1.95 0.64 -19.31
N ALA A 38 2.35 -0.21 -20.30
CA ALA A 38 2.86 -1.55 -20.03
C ALA A 38 4.13 -1.51 -19.18
N GLN A 39 5.06 -0.60 -19.49
CA GLN A 39 6.25 -0.40 -18.69
C GLN A 39 5.93 0.11 -17.28
N ALA A 40 4.97 1.00 -17.13
CA ALA A 40 4.49 1.41 -15.81
C ALA A 40 3.89 0.23 -15.01
N GLY A 41 3.07 -0.60 -15.65
CA GLY A 41 2.53 -1.81 -15.04
C GLY A 41 3.59 -2.85 -14.67
N LEU A 42 4.62 -3.03 -15.52
CA LEU A 42 5.77 -3.90 -15.23
C LEU A 42 6.60 -3.37 -14.05
N ALA A 43 6.84 -2.06 -14.00
CA ALA A 43 7.56 -1.42 -12.90
C ALA A 43 6.84 -1.61 -11.55
N GLU A 44 5.52 -1.49 -11.54
CA GLU A 44 4.69 -1.77 -10.37
C GLU A 44 4.73 -3.26 -10.00
N GLY A 45 4.64 -4.16 -10.97
CA GLY A 45 4.82 -5.60 -10.76
C GLY A 45 6.17 -5.92 -10.13
N LEU A 46 7.24 -5.30 -10.60
CA LEU A 46 8.59 -5.46 -10.04
C LEU A 46 8.67 -4.96 -8.59
N PHE A 47 8.03 -3.81 -8.27
CA PHE A 47 7.92 -3.36 -6.88
C PHE A 47 7.36 -4.47 -5.99
N HIS A 48 6.28 -5.11 -6.41
CA HIS A 48 5.64 -6.18 -5.63
C HIS A 48 6.47 -7.48 -5.60
N VAL A 49 7.23 -7.81 -6.65
CA VAL A 49 8.19 -8.92 -6.62
C VAL A 49 9.26 -8.67 -5.55
N VAL A 50 9.89 -7.50 -5.56
CA VAL A 50 10.91 -7.14 -4.57
C VAL A 50 10.31 -7.09 -3.17
N SER A 51 9.13 -6.49 -3.01
CA SER A 51 8.44 -6.43 -1.72
C SER A 51 8.18 -7.84 -1.15
N LEU A 52 7.66 -8.74 -1.96
CA LEU A 52 7.40 -10.14 -1.57
C LEU A 52 8.68 -10.87 -1.14
N LEU A 53 9.76 -10.72 -1.90
CA LEU A 53 11.04 -11.37 -1.61
C LEU A 53 11.73 -10.78 -0.38
N CYS A 54 11.54 -9.49 -0.13
CA CYS A 54 12.22 -8.78 0.94
C CYS A 54 11.39 -8.65 2.25
N GLU A 55 10.18 -9.19 2.29
CA GLU A 55 9.33 -9.12 3.50
C GLU A 55 10.00 -9.79 4.71
N VAL A 56 10.48 -11.03 4.56
CA VAL A 56 11.20 -11.73 5.63
C VAL A 56 12.59 -11.11 5.90
N PRO A 57 13.42 -10.83 4.88
CA PRO A 57 14.72 -10.17 5.10
C PRO A 57 14.63 -8.83 5.82
N SER A 58 13.61 -8.01 5.53
CA SER A 58 13.44 -6.70 6.18
C SER A 58 13.10 -6.82 7.67
N GLY A 59 12.23 -7.76 8.03
CA GLY A 59 11.93 -8.08 9.43
C GLY A 59 13.17 -8.56 10.18
N MET A 60 13.94 -9.47 9.57
CA MET A 60 15.22 -9.93 10.14
C MET A 60 16.21 -8.78 10.31
N ALA A 61 16.32 -7.88 9.34
CA ALA A 61 17.18 -6.70 9.45
C ALA A 61 16.78 -5.80 10.64
N ALA A 62 15.46 -5.63 10.88
CA ALA A 62 14.96 -4.87 12.02
C ALA A 62 15.37 -5.47 13.38
N ASP A 63 15.36 -6.80 13.47
CA ASP A 63 15.76 -7.51 14.69
C ASP A 63 17.26 -7.39 14.95
N LEU A 64 18.08 -7.32 13.90
CA LEU A 64 19.55 -7.33 13.99
C LEU A 64 20.18 -5.96 14.08
N LEU A 65 19.82 -5.08 13.14
CA LEU A 65 20.37 -3.72 13.09
C LEU A 65 19.75 -2.84 14.18
N GLY A 66 18.59 -3.26 14.68
CA GLY A 66 17.71 -2.48 15.52
C GLY A 66 16.79 -1.58 14.69
N ARG A 67 15.65 -1.24 15.26
CA ARG A 67 14.55 -0.56 14.58
C ARG A 67 14.94 0.84 14.08
N ARG A 68 15.69 1.59 14.89
CA ARG A 68 16.19 2.92 14.54
C ARG A 68 17.04 2.89 13.27
N ARG A 69 17.99 1.94 13.17
CA ARG A 69 18.86 1.82 12.00
C ARG A 69 18.09 1.32 10.78
N THR A 70 17.15 0.41 10.97
CA THR A 70 16.28 -0.10 9.90
C THR A 70 15.43 1.02 9.30
N LEU A 71 14.85 1.91 10.12
CA LEU A 71 14.15 3.10 9.64
C LEU A 71 15.09 4.07 8.91
N ALA A 72 16.34 4.20 9.33
CA ALA A 72 17.34 5.00 8.62
C ALA A 72 17.68 4.39 7.24
N VAL A 73 17.85 3.07 7.17
CA VAL A 73 18.04 2.35 5.89
C VAL A 73 16.82 2.53 4.98
N SER A 74 15.60 2.45 5.53
CA SER A 74 14.37 2.77 4.79
C SER A 74 14.45 4.17 4.15
N GLY A 75 14.76 5.20 4.94
CA GLY A 75 14.91 6.57 4.43
C GLY A 75 16.00 6.69 3.36
N LEU A 76 17.14 5.99 3.52
CA LEU A 76 18.22 5.95 2.52
C LEU A 76 17.75 5.27 1.21
N CYS A 77 17.04 4.14 1.30
CA CYS A 77 16.46 3.51 0.12
C CYS A 77 15.50 4.45 -0.60
N GLY A 78 14.67 5.21 0.13
CA GLY A 78 13.77 6.20 -0.45
C GLY A 78 14.50 7.37 -1.12
N LEU A 79 15.58 7.88 -0.51
CA LEU A 79 16.44 8.89 -1.12
C LEU A 79 17.03 8.37 -2.43
N LEU A 80 17.64 7.20 -2.42
CA LEU A 80 18.23 6.59 -3.61
C LEU A 80 17.18 6.28 -4.68
N SER A 81 15.99 5.80 -4.29
CA SER A 81 14.87 5.60 -5.20
C SER A 81 14.44 6.90 -5.90
N GLY A 82 14.25 7.98 -5.14
CA GLY A 82 13.85 9.26 -5.70
C GLY A 82 14.91 9.85 -6.65
N VAL A 83 16.19 9.73 -6.31
CA VAL A 83 17.31 10.13 -7.18
C VAL A 83 17.35 9.26 -8.44
N ALA A 84 17.27 7.92 -8.28
CA ALA A 84 17.26 7.01 -9.42
C ALA A 84 16.11 7.30 -10.37
N MET A 85 14.88 7.56 -9.86
CA MET A 85 13.74 7.94 -10.68
C MET A 85 13.96 9.28 -11.37
N ALA A 86 14.46 10.29 -10.66
CA ALA A 86 14.74 11.61 -11.22
C ALA A 86 15.73 11.57 -12.38
N LEU A 87 16.74 10.69 -12.31
CA LEU A 87 17.82 10.59 -13.28
C LEU A 87 17.61 9.46 -14.31
N SER A 88 16.56 8.62 -14.17
CA SER A 88 16.34 7.49 -15.08
C SER A 88 16.03 7.94 -16.50
N GLU A 89 16.88 7.63 -17.47
CA GLU A 89 16.67 7.87 -18.90
C GLU A 89 16.19 6.59 -19.63
N ASN A 90 16.31 5.44 -18.99
CA ASN A 90 15.94 4.14 -19.53
C ASN A 90 15.10 3.34 -18.52
N PHE A 91 14.47 2.27 -19.00
CA PHE A 91 13.57 1.47 -18.18
C PHE A 91 14.30 0.74 -17.03
N PHE A 92 15.59 0.41 -17.22
CA PHE A 92 16.39 -0.20 -16.15
C PHE A 92 16.52 0.76 -14.93
N GLY A 93 16.75 2.05 -15.17
CA GLY A 93 16.79 3.05 -14.08
C GLY A 93 15.44 3.14 -13.33
N VAL A 94 14.31 3.05 -14.05
CA VAL A 94 12.98 2.96 -13.44
C VAL A 94 12.87 1.70 -12.57
N CYS A 95 13.31 0.54 -13.07
CA CYS A 95 13.30 -0.71 -12.32
C CYS A 95 14.14 -0.62 -11.03
N VAL A 96 15.33 -0.02 -11.09
CA VAL A 96 16.18 0.20 -9.91
C VAL A 96 15.46 1.09 -8.90
N SER A 97 14.83 2.18 -9.36
CA SER A 97 14.05 3.05 -8.48
C SER A 97 12.90 2.31 -7.79
N MET A 98 12.12 1.52 -8.54
CA MET A 98 11.00 0.76 -7.99
C MET A 98 11.44 -0.32 -6.99
N ALA A 99 12.58 -1.00 -7.26
CA ALA A 99 13.17 -1.94 -6.32
C ALA A 99 13.60 -1.27 -5.00
N LEU A 100 14.27 -0.11 -5.08
CA LEU A 100 14.65 0.68 -3.92
C LEU A 100 13.43 1.22 -3.18
N CYS A 101 12.36 1.60 -3.89
CA CYS A 101 11.10 2.01 -3.31
C CYS A 101 10.45 0.86 -2.52
N ALA A 102 10.42 -0.35 -3.07
CA ALA A 102 9.92 -1.53 -2.37
C ALA A 102 10.71 -1.82 -1.08
N LEU A 103 12.04 -1.73 -1.13
CA LEU A 103 12.90 -1.88 0.05
C LEU A 103 12.59 -0.82 1.11
N MET A 104 12.39 0.43 0.71
CA MET A 104 12.01 1.51 1.62
C MET A 104 10.72 1.16 2.37
N TYR A 105 9.68 0.70 1.66
CA TYR A 105 8.42 0.30 2.29
C TYR A 105 8.58 -0.88 3.22
N ASN A 106 9.30 -1.92 2.80
CA ASN A 106 9.49 -3.13 3.60
C ASN A 106 10.27 -2.85 4.89
N PHE A 107 11.33 -2.02 4.85
CA PHE A 107 12.08 -1.66 6.05
C PHE A 107 11.28 -0.75 7.01
N ALA A 108 10.36 0.06 6.51
CA ALA A 108 9.49 0.89 7.34
C ALA A 108 8.32 0.08 7.95
N SER A 109 7.76 -0.86 7.16
CA SER A 109 6.58 -1.66 7.55
C SER A 109 6.85 -2.47 8.81
N GLY A 110 5.94 -2.40 9.77
CA GLY A 110 6.06 -3.06 11.08
C GLY A 110 7.14 -2.48 12.00
N THR A 111 8.21 -1.88 11.45
CA THR A 111 9.31 -1.32 12.24
C THR A 111 8.88 -0.07 13.00
N LEU A 112 8.07 0.79 12.38
CA LEU A 112 7.59 2.03 12.98
C LEU A 112 6.58 1.77 14.11
N GLU A 113 5.67 0.84 13.93
CA GLU A 113 4.73 0.39 14.94
C GLU A 113 5.46 -0.26 16.11
N ALA A 114 6.45 -1.09 15.79
CA ALA A 114 7.22 -1.82 16.78
C ALA A 114 8.10 -0.89 17.63
N ILE A 115 8.80 0.12 17.06
CA ILE A 115 9.57 1.09 17.85
C ILE A 115 8.67 1.96 18.71
N THR A 116 7.45 2.27 18.22
CA THR A 116 6.44 3.01 19.00
C THR A 116 5.97 2.21 20.20
N TYR A 117 5.64 0.93 19.99
CA TYR A 117 5.20 0.01 21.05
C TYR A 117 6.29 -0.20 22.11
N ASP A 118 7.53 -0.49 21.68
CA ASP A 118 8.66 -0.70 22.60
C ASP A 118 9.03 0.56 23.37
N SER A 119 8.89 1.75 22.75
CA SER A 119 9.11 3.01 23.45
C SER A 119 8.12 3.22 24.60
N LEU A 120 6.88 2.80 24.43
CA LEU A 120 5.85 2.85 25.47
C LEU A 120 6.10 1.82 26.57
N ILE A 121 6.52 0.60 26.21
CA ILE A 121 6.91 -0.43 27.21
C ILE A 121 8.09 0.06 28.04
N ALA A 122 9.15 0.58 27.39
CA ALA A 122 10.34 1.09 28.08
C ALA A 122 10.06 2.25 29.04
N ALA A 123 8.91 2.91 28.88
CA ALA A 123 8.43 4.00 29.74
C ALA A 123 7.30 3.57 30.70
N ASP A 124 7.00 2.25 30.78
CA ASP A 124 5.91 1.68 31.59
C ASP A 124 4.51 2.27 31.24
N ARG A 125 4.32 2.59 29.97
CA ARG A 125 3.06 3.19 29.44
C ARG A 125 2.41 2.33 28.34
N ARG A 126 2.51 1.02 28.44
CA ARG A 126 1.92 0.06 27.49
C ARG A 126 0.42 0.30 27.24
N GLY A 127 -0.33 0.71 28.27
CA GLY A 127 -1.78 0.97 28.18
C GLY A 127 -2.15 2.10 27.22
N ASP A 128 -1.22 3.02 26.91
CA ASP A 128 -1.44 4.14 25.99
C ASP A 128 -1.29 3.76 24.51
N TYR A 129 -0.87 2.53 24.21
CA TYR A 129 -0.53 2.12 22.83
C TYR A 129 -1.65 2.37 21.83
N LEU A 130 -2.88 1.95 22.15
CA LEU A 130 -4.03 2.15 21.25
C LEU A 130 -4.28 3.63 20.94
N ARG A 131 -4.17 4.49 21.94
CA ARG A 131 -4.36 5.94 21.77
C ARG A 131 -3.25 6.55 20.91
N VAL A 132 -1.99 6.17 21.17
CA VAL A 132 -0.84 6.68 20.43
C VAL A 132 -0.86 6.16 18.99
N SER A 133 -1.16 4.88 18.78
CA SER A 133 -1.28 4.28 17.44
C SER A 133 -2.41 4.94 16.64
N ALA A 134 -3.59 5.15 17.23
CA ALA A 134 -4.69 5.85 16.57
C ALA A 134 -4.31 7.28 16.16
N PHE A 135 -3.61 8.00 17.02
CA PHE A 135 -3.10 9.35 16.71
C PHE A 135 -2.10 9.32 15.55
N MET A 136 -1.10 8.41 15.58
CA MET A 136 -0.09 8.26 14.52
C MET A 136 -0.72 7.90 13.17
N ASN A 137 -1.68 6.95 13.17
CA ASN A 137 -2.42 6.57 11.96
C ASN A 137 -3.26 7.73 11.40
N GLY A 138 -3.96 8.47 12.28
CA GLY A 138 -4.70 9.66 11.87
C GLY A 138 -3.81 10.72 11.25
N LEU A 139 -2.64 10.96 11.84
CA LEU A 139 -1.64 11.91 11.35
C LEU A 139 -1.09 11.48 9.98
N SER A 140 -0.74 10.19 9.82
CA SER A 140 -0.28 9.63 8.55
C SER A 140 -1.33 9.75 7.44
N ARG A 141 -2.59 9.39 7.71
CA ARG A 141 -3.70 9.50 6.76
C ARG A 141 -3.96 10.96 6.34
N THR A 142 -3.94 11.89 7.29
CA THR A 142 -4.10 13.33 7.00
C THR A 142 -2.96 13.86 6.13
N SER A 143 -1.72 13.50 6.48
CA SER A 143 -0.53 13.91 5.71
C SER A 143 -0.53 13.32 4.29
N ALA A 144 -0.96 12.07 4.13
CA ALA A 144 -1.11 11.44 2.81
C ALA A 144 -2.20 12.11 1.96
N ALA A 145 -3.31 12.56 2.59
CA ALA A 145 -4.34 13.32 1.90
C ALA A 145 -3.81 14.69 1.42
N VAL A 146 -3.08 15.40 2.27
CA VAL A 146 -2.41 16.67 1.89
C VAL A 146 -1.39 16.42 0.77
N SER A 147 -0.65 15.31 0.80
CA SER A 147 0.33 14.94 -0.25
C SER A 147 -0.33 14.77 -1.62
N CYS A 148 -1.58 14.31 -1.70
CA CYS A 148 -2.30 14.23 -2.97
C CYS A 148 -2.50 15.62 -3.62
N VAL A 149 -2.77 16.65 -2.80
CA VAL A 149 -2.90 18.04 -3.31
C VAL A 149 -1.55 18.55 -3.80
N LEU A 150 -0.46 18.16 -3.15
CA LEU A 150 0.91 18.51 -3.58
C LEU A 150 1.31 17.87 -4.92
N GLY A 151 0.58 16.89 -5.43
CA GLY A 151 0.77 16.36 -6.77
C GLY A 151 0.60 17.45 -7.85
N ALA A 152 -0.30 18.43 -7.65
CA ALA A 152 -0.40 19.61 -8.51
C ALA A 152 0.87 20.48 -8.44
N LEU A 153 1.49 20.61 -7.27
CA LEU A 153 2.78 21.26 -7.09
C LEU A 153 3.90 20.55 -7.85
N ALA A 154 3.89 19.21 -7.89
CA ALA A 154 4.85 18.44 -8.67
C ALA A 154 4.76 18.76 -10.17
N LEU A 155 3.55 18.98 -10.69
CA LEU A 155 3.35 19.40 -12.07
C LEU A 155 3.88 20.83 -12.34
N ALA A 156 3.70 21.74 -11.37
CA ALA A 156 4.18 23.13 -11.47
C ALA A 156 5.71 23.26 -11.34
N LEU A 157 6.33 22.52 -10.41
CA LEU A 157 7.78 22.49 -10.18
C LEU A 157 8.55 21.76 -11.29
N GLY A 158 7.87 20.87 -12.00
CA GLY A 158 8.47 19.90 -12.91
C GLY A 158 8.86 18.60 -12.17
N PHE A 159 8.65 17.48 -12.83
CA PHE A 159 8.76 16.14 -12.24
C PHE A 159 10.13 15.83 -11.62
N VAL A 160 11.22 16.18 -12.29
CA VAL A 160 12.59 15.93 -11.79
C VAL A 160 12.81 16.62 -10.45
N ARG A 161 12.43 17.89 -10.34
CA ARG A 161 12.56 18.65 -9.09
C ARG A 161 11.66 18.08 -7.99
N ALA A 162 10.44 17.62 -8.34
CA ALA A 162 9.53 16.98 -7.40
C ALA A 162 10.11 15.67 -6.84
N TYR A 163 10.73 14.85 -7.69
CA TYR A 163 11.43 13.63 -7.25
C TYR A 163 12.65 13.93 -6.40
N LEU A 164 13.47 14.91 -6.75
CA LEU A 164 14.61 15.33 -5.94
C LEU A 164 14.18 15.90 -4.59
N LEU A 165 13.07 16.64 -4.54
CA LEU A 165 12.51 17.10 -3.27
C LEU A 165 12.00 15.93 -2.43
N SER A 166 11.31 14.95 -3.03
CA SER A 166 10.88 13.72 -2.35
C SER A 166 12.08 12.92 -1.85
N ALA A 167 13.17 12.84 -2.64
CA ALA A 167 14.43 12.20 -2.23
C ALA A 167 15.05 12.92 -1.03
N ALA A 168 15.09 14.25 -1.03
CA ALA A 168 15.60 15.05 0.08
C ALA A 168 14.77 14.82 1.37
N LEU A 169 13.43 14.72 1.26
CA LEU A 169 12.57 14.38 2.38
C LEU A 169 12.87 12.98 2.93
N CYS A 170 13.14 11.99 2.07
CA CYS A 170 13.57 10.66 2.49
C CYS A 170 14.95 10.68 3.16
N GLY A 171 15.88 11.52 2.69
CA GLY A 171 17.16 11.77 3.37
C GLY A 171 16.95 12.36 4.77
N ALA A 172 16.04 13.33 4.92
CA ALA A 172 15.66 13.88 6.22
C ALA A 172 15.03 12.81 7.14
N LEU A 173 14.22 11.88 6.58
CA LEU A 173 13.70 10.72 7.32
C LEU A 173 14.82 9.83 7.85
N ALA A 174 15.85 9.55 7.05
CA ALA A 174 17.00 8.76 7.48
C ALA A 174 17.73 9.45 8.64
N ALA A 175 17.96 10.75 8.55
CA ALA A 175 18.59 11.53 9.61
C ALA A 175 17.72 11.58 10.89
N LEU A 176 16.40 11.77 10.72
CA LEU A 176 15.44 11.78 11.83
C LEU A 176 15.36 10.42 12.51
N ALA A 177 15.40 9.32 11.76
CA ALA A 177 15.43 7.97 12.31
C ALA A 177 16.66 7.76 13.20
N LEU A 178 17.84 8.28 12.81
CA LEU A 178 19.06 8.21 13.63
C LEU A 178 18.97 9.05 14.91
N ALA A 179 18.07 10.02 15.00
CA ALA A 179 17.82 10.80 16.21
C ALA A 179 16.85 10.09 17.18
N LEU A 180 16.17 9.03 16.76
CA LEU A 180 15.30 8.22 17.62
C LEU A 180 16.15 7.46 18.65
N ALA A 181 15.58 7.20 19.82
CA ALA A 181 16.16 6.26 20.77
C ALA A 181 15.79 4.83 20.37
N GLU A 182 16.69 3.88 20.59
CA GLU A 182 16.47 2.44 20.38
C GLU A 182 16.05 1.80 21.70
N PRO A 183 14.76 1.51 21.93
CA PRO A 183 14.34 0.84 23.14
C PRO A 183 14.72 -0.64 23.09
N ALA A 184 15.44 -1.14 24.07
CA ALA A 184 15.80 -2.55 24.21
C ALA A 184 14.95 -3.19 25.31
N VAL A 185 13.80 -3.74 24.94
CA VAL A 185 12.80 -4.27 25.87
C VAL A 185 13.03 -5.75 26.18
N THR A 186 13.45 -6.55 25.20
CA THR A 186 13.70 -7.99 25.36
C THR A 186 15.16 -8.34 25.56
N ALA A 187 15.45 -9.50 26.17
CA ALA A 187 16.83 -10.01 26.31
C ALA A 187 17.49 -10.23 24.94
N ALA A 188 16.74 -10.74 23.95
CA ALA A 188 17.21 -10.94 22.57
C ALA A 188 17.59 -9.60 21.90
N GLN A 189 16.78 -8.55 22.08
CA GLN A 189 17.13 -7.18 21.59
C GLN A 189 18.38 -6.62 22.28
N ARG A 190 18.65 -6.98 23.52
CA ARG A 190 19.86 -6.56 24.26
C ARG A 190 21.10 -7.32 23.81
N ALA A 191 20.96 -8.63 23.57
CA ALA A 191 22.08 -9.50 23.20
C ALA A 191 22.48 -9.38 21.73
N ARG A 192 21.55 -8.99 20.83
CA ARG A 192 21.69 -8.89 19.36
C ARG A 192 22.56 -10.00 18.79
N GLU A 193 22.00 -11.22 18.76
CA GLU A 193 22.74 -12.38 18.29
C GLU A 193 23.33 -12.22 16.89
N ALA A 194 24.61 -12.54 16.77
CA ALA A 194 25.50 -12.14 15.68
C ALA A 194 25.38 -12.94 14.36
N ARG A 195 24.38 -13.83 14.17
CA ARG A 195 24.27 -14.65 12.96
C ARG A 195 22.91 -14.60 12.29
N PRO A 196 22.61 -13.53 11.57
CA PRO A 196 21.25 -13.27 11.10
C PRO A 196 20.88 -13.82 9.74
N PHE A 197 21.79 -13.81 8.79
CA PHE A 197 21.52 -14.13 7.38
C PHE A 197 21.94 -15.56 6.96
N ALA A 198 22.66 -16.30 7.81
CA ALA A 198 23.14 -17.64 7.49
C ALA A 198 21.99 -18.60 7.10
N ASP A 199 20.82 -18.47 7.73
CA ASP A 199 19.65 -19.33 7.52
C ASP A 199 18.55 -18.67 6.68
N LEU A 200 18.84 -17.57 5.97
CA LEU A 200 17.83 -16.82 5.20
C LEU A 200 17.04 -17.71 4.22
N PRO A 201 17.67 -18.59 3.39
CA PRO A 201 16.92 -19.46 2.49
C PRO A 201 15.98 -20.43 3.22
N ALA A 202 16.41 -20.95 4.38
CA ALA A 202 15.59 -21.84 5.21
C ALA A 202 14.42 -21.09 5.82
N ARG A 203 14.62 -19.87 6.31
CA ARG A 203 13.56 -19.02 6.88
C ARG A 203 12.55 -18.59 5.82
N LEU A 204 12.99 -18.22 4.61
CA LEU A 204 12.10 -17.90 3.49
C LEU A 204 11.22 -19.11 3.12
N ARG A 205 11.82 -20.31 3.01
CA ARG A 205 11.07 -21.54 2.75
C ARG A 205 10.08 -21.86 3.88
N ALA A 206 10.51 -21.73 5.13
CA ALA A 206 9.67 -21.96 6.29
C ALA A 206 8.48 -21.00 6.32
N HIS A 207 8.71 -19.71 6.08
CA HIS A 207 7.67 -18.68 6.02
C HIS A 207 6.67 -18.93 4.87
N ALA A 208 7.16 -19.22 3.67
CA ALA A 208 6.30 -19.58 2.55
C ALA A 208 5.49 -20.85 2.82
N ALA A 209 6.12 -21.90 3.40
CA ALA A 209 5.46 -23.14 3.76
C ALA A 209 4.40 -22.93 4.85
N GLU A 210 4.68 -22.08 5.84
CA GLU A 210 3.75 -21.70 6.89
C GLU A 210 2.53 -20.94 6.32
N SER A 211 2.76 -19.98 5.44
CA SER A 211 1.71 -19.21 4.76
C SER A 211 0.79 -20.12 3.93
N VAL A 212 1.36 -21.03 3.14
CA VAL A 212 0.58 -22.03 2.37
C VAL A 212 -0.17 -22.97 3.30
N ARG A 213 0.46 -23.47 4.37
CA ARG A 213 -0.18 -24.33 5.38
C ARG A 213 -1.32 -23.61 6.08
N PHE A 214 -1.15 -22.34 6.40
CA PHE A 214 -2.16 -21.47 6.95
C PHE A 214 -3.39 -21.38 6.04
N LEU A 215 -3.21 -21.02 4.77
CA LEU A 215 -4.29 -20.91 3.80
C LEU A 215 -5.04 -22.24 3.60
N ARG A 216 -4.32 -23.37 3.58
CA ARG A 216 -4.92 -24.71 3.48
C ARG A 216 -5.73 -25.09 4.72
N ARG A 217 -5.25 -24.76 5.92
CA ARG A 217 -5.92 -25.07 7.19
C ARG A 217 -7.09 -24.13 7.49
N GLN A 218 -7.07 -22.92 6.96
CA GLN A 218 -8.05 -21.87 7.21
C GLN A 218 -8.65 -21.33 5.91
N PRO A 219 -9.40 -22.16 5.15
CA PRO A 219 -9.89 -21.78 3.82
C PRO A 219 -10.84 -20.57 3.87
N ARG A 220 -11.56 -20.38 4.99
CA ARG A 220 -12.42 -19.20 5.18
C ARG A 220 -11.62 -17.91 5.27
N ALA A 221 -10.50 -17.92 5.98
CA ALA A 221 -9.59 -16.79 6.07
C ALA A 221 -8.93 -16.52 4.71
N GLY A 222 -8.48 -17.55 4.00
CA GLY A 222 -7.94 -17.42 2.66
C GLY A 222 -8.92 -16.78 1.68
N LEU A 223 -10.20 -17.11 1.76
CA LEU A 223 -11.25 -16.46 0.93
C LEU A 223 -11.45 -14.98 1.30
N LEU A 224 -11.38 -14.61 2.58
CA LEU A 224 -11.48 -13.22 3.01
C LEU A 224 -10.27 -12.41 2.54
N ILE A 225 -9.05 -12.95 2.69
CA ILE A 225 -7.81 -12.35 2.22
C ILE A 225 -7.84 -12.17 0.69
N LEU A 226 -8.28 -13.19 -0.03
CA LEU A 226 -8.42 -13.09 -1.49
C LEU A 226 -9.46 -12.05 -1.89
N ALA A 227 -10.58 -11.95 -1.16
CA ALA A 227 -11.61 -10.94 -1.42
C ALA A 227 -11.10 -9.52 -1.16
N ASP A 228 -10.31 -9.33 -0.10
CA ASP A 228 -9.66 -8.07 0.23
C ASP A 228 -8.71 -7.61 -0.88
N GLY A 229 -7.75 -8.46 -1.27
CA GLY A 229 -6.85 -8.18 -2.37
C GLY A 229 -7.57 -8.00 -3.73
N ALA A 230 -8.63 -8.78 -3.97
CA ALA A 230 -9.41 -8.67 -5.21
C ALA A 230 -10.16 -7.33 -5.34
N VAL A 231 -10.50 -6.67 -4.23
CA VAL A 231 -11.05 -5.31 -4.22
C VAL A 231 -9.94 -4.27 -4.26
N GLY A 232 -8.93 -4.40 -3.42
CA GLY A 232 -7.85 -3.41 -3.28
C GLY A 232 -7.01 -3.24 -4.54
N VAL A 233 -6.69 -4.32 -5.26
CA VAL A 233 -5.87 -4.27 -6.49
C VAL A 233 -6.52 -3.40 -7.59
N PRO A 234 -7.80 -3.59 -7.99
CA PRO A 234 -8.47 -2.71 -8.94
C PRO A 234 -8.49 -1.25 -8.52
N ILE A 235 -8.68 -0.98 -7.23
CA ILE A 235 -8.72 0.39 -6.70
C ILE A 235 -7.36 1.06 -6.81
N TYR A 236 -6.31 0.35 -6.41
CA TYR A 236 -4.95 0.87 -6.54
C TYR A 236 -4.58 1.16 -8.01
N LEU A 237 -4.84 0.21 -8.92
CA LEU A 237 -4.57 0.37 -10.33
C LEU A 237 -5.45 1.45 -10.97
N THR A 238 -6.69 1.60 -10.50
CA THR A 238 -7.54 2.74 -10.90
C THR A 238 -6.88 4.06 -10.51
N PHE A 239 -6.42 4.21 -9.27
CA PHE A 239 -5.72 5.41 -8.82
C PHE A 239 -4.44 5.68 -9.63
N MET A 240 -3.70 4.63 -9.94
CA MET A 240 -2.47 4.68 -10.75
C MET A 240 -2.74 5.17 -12.17
N PHE A 241 -3.69 4.57 -12.89
CA PHE A 241 -3.99 4.90 -14.28
C PHE A 241 -4.93 6.10 -14.45
N ALA A 242 -5.70 6.46 -13.41
CA ALA A 242 -6.60 7.62 -13.43
C ALA A 242 -5.87 8.93 -13.68
N GLN A 243 -4.60 9.06 -13.28
CA GLN A 243 -3.76 10.22 -13.55
C GLN A 243 -3.74 10.56 -15.05
N ARG A 244 -3.53 9.56 -15.88
CA ARG A 244 -3.53 9.71 -17.34
C ARG A 244 -4.97 9.80 -17.87
N HIS A 245 -5.86 8.96 -17.41
CA HIS A 245 -7.23 8.88 -17.89
C HIS A 245 -8.01 10.18 -17.68
N PHE A 246 -7.83 10.84 -16.53
CA PHE A 246 -8.43 12.15 -16.26
C PHE A 246 -7.88 13.23 -17.18
N ALA A 247 -6.57 13.22 -17.46
CA ALA A 247 -5.95 14.16 -18.39
C ALA A 247 -6.49 13.96 -19.81
N ASP A 248 -6.63 12.71 -20.27
CA ASP A 248 -7.22 12.36 -21.57
C ASP A 248 -8.71 12.76 -21.65
N GLY A 249 -9.42 12.72 -20.53
CA GLY A 249 -10.82 13.16 -20.39
C GLY A 249 -11.02 14.68 -20.26
N GLY A 250 -9.93 15.46 -20.40
CA GLY A 250 -9.97 16.93 -20.39
C GLY A 250 -9.93 17.57 -19.00
N LEU A 251 -9.51 16.83 -17.96
CA LEU A 251 -9.29 17.43 -16.64
C LEU A 251 -8.08 18.41 -16.68
N PRO A 252 -8.26 19.70 -16.32
CA PRO A 252 -7.13 20.62 -16.20
C PRO A 252 -6.11 20.12 -15.16
N ALA A 253 -4.82 20.20 -15.48
CA ALA A 253 -3.74 19.69 -14.63
C ALA A 253 -3.78 20.23 -13.19
N ALA A 254 -4.21 21.48 -13.00
CA ALA A 254 -4.33 22.12 -11.69
C ALA A 254 -5.37 21.43 -10.77
N TRP A 255 -6.37 20.74 -11.34
CA TRP A 255 -7.44 20.07 -10.58
C TRP A 255 -7.13 18.61 -10.29
N LEU A 256 -6.09 18.02 -10.91
CA LEU A 256 -5.78 16.60 -10.75
C LEU A 256 -5.60 16.19 -9.28
N GLY A 257 -4.84 16.96 -8.51
CA GLY A 257 -4.62 16.69 -7.08
C GLY A 257 -5.91 16.76 -6.27
N ALA A 258 -6.77 17.76 -6.54
CA ALA A 258 -8.05 17.90 -5.84
C ALA A 258 -9.03 16.75 -6.16
N VAL A 259 -9.08 16.31 -7.42
CA VAL A 259 -9.92 15.17 -7.82
C VAL A 259 -9.42 13.87 -7.19
N LEU A 260 -8.12 13.60 -7.21
CA LEU A 260 -7.52 12.45 -6.56
C LEU A 260 -7.72 12.48 -5.04
N LEU A 261 -7.65 13.65 -4.41
CA LEU A 261 -8.02 13.82 -3.00
C LEU A 261 -9.48 13.45 -2.76
N GLY A 262 -10.39 13.92 -3.60
CA GLY A 262 -11.82 13.59 -3.52
C GLY A 262 -12.08 12.08 -3.57
N VAL A 263 -11.39 11.37 -4.47
CA VAL A 263 -11.45 9.90 -4.57
C VAL A 263 -10.95 9.23 -3.28
N ARG A 264 -9.85 9.69 -2.69
CA ARG A 264 -9.35 9.15 -1.41
C ARG A 264 -10.27 9.46 -0.22
N LEU A 265 -10.86 10.65 -0.19
CA LEU A 265 -11.84 11.01 0.85
C LEU A 265 -13.10 10.14 0.77
N ALA A 266 -13.53 9.75 -0.44
CA ALA A 266 -14.60 8.78 -0.61
C ALA A 266 -14.25 7.42 0.05
N GLY A 267 -13.00 6.94 -0.08
CA GLY A 267 -12.53 5.75 0.62
C GLY A 267 -12.59 5.90 2.15
N THR A 268 -12.17 7.06 2.68
CA THR A 268 -12.30 7.35 4.12
C THR A 268 -13.75 7.38 4.58
N ALA A 269 -14.66 7.94 3.78
CA ALA A 269 -16.10 7.90 4.04
C ALA A 269 -16.63 6.45 4.01
N GLY A 270 -16.09 5.61 3.12
CA GLY A 270 -16.37 4.18 3.05
C GLY A 270 -16.05 3.45 4.35
N VAL A 271 -14.88 3.73 4.96
CA VAL A 271 -14.51 3.18 6.27
C VAL A 271 -15.57 3.54 7.33
N ALA A 272 -16.00 4.80 7.39
CA ALA A 272 -17.05 5.24 8.32
C ALA A 272 -18.41 4.55 8.05
N LEU A 273 -18.73 4.29 6.79
CA LEU A 273 -19.94 3.56 6.38
C LEU A 273 -19.84 2.08 6.77
N GLY A 274 -18.69 1.45 6.54
CA GLY A 274 -18.40 0.07 6.93
C GLY A 274 -18.55 -0.16 8.42
N ALA A 275 -18.11 0.79 9.25
CA ALA A 275 -18.25 0.77 10.72
C ALA A 275 -19.71 0.77 11.19
N ARG A 276 -20.61 1.45 10.46
CA ARG A 276 -22.04 1.50 10.77
C ARG A 276 -22.82 0.30 10.22
N GLY A 277 -22.22 -0.47 9.31
CA GLY A 277 -22.88 -1.56 8.60
C GLY A 277 -23.29 -2.70 9.53
N ARG A 278 -24.59 -3.02 9.56
CA ARG A 278 -25.19 -4.16 10.26
C ARG A 278 -25.57 -5.23 9.25
N GLY A 279 -25.35 -6.51 9.59
CA GLY A 279 -25.79 -7.64 8.77
C GLY A 279 -24.66 -8.59 8.33
N PRO A 280 -24.99 -9.69 7.65
CA PRO A 280 -24.05 -10.75 7.32
C PRO A 280 -22.93 -10.26 6.41
N LEU A 281 -21.68 -10.44 6.84
CA LEU A 281 -20.48 -10.00 6.11
C LEU A 281 -20.47 -10.49 4.64
N ALA A 282 -20.88 -11.72 4.41
CA ALA A 282 -20.84 -12.32 3.07
C ALA A 282 -21.76 -11.64 2.04
N ARG A 283 -22.91 -11.06 2.47
CA ARG A 283 -23.78 -10.24 1.60
C ARG A 283 -23.19 -8.85 1.40
N ALA A 284 -22.67 -8.27 2.47
CA ALA A 284 -22.04 -6.96 2.41
C ALA A 284 -20.77 -7.00 1.53
N ALA A 285 -19.90 -8.00 1.69
CA ALA A 285 -18.71 -8.18 0.88
C ALA A 285 -19.04 -8.32 -0.61
N ALA A 286 -20.04 -9.11 -0.97
CA ALA A 286 -20.51 -9.22 -2.36
C ALA A 286 -21.01 -7.86 -2.90
N GLY A 287 -21.77 -7.11 -2.09
CA GLY A 287 -22.24 -5.78 -2.46
C GLY A 287 -21.08 -4.79 -2.67
N PHE A 288 -20.06 -4.83 -1.81
CA PHE A 288 -18.87 -3.99 -1.96
C PHE A 288 -18.05 -4.37 -3.19
N CYS A 289 -17.85 -5.67 -3.46
CA CYS A 289 -17.18 -6.12 -4.68
C CYS A 289 -17.94 -5.69 -5.95
N LEU A 290 -19.26 -5.78 -5.95
CA LEU A 290 -20.07 -5.33 -7.08
C LEU A 290 -20.00 -3.81 -7.27
N LEU A 291 -20.11 -3.04 -6.19
CA LEU A 291 -20.01 -1.58 -6.25
C LEU A 291 -18.60 -1.13 -6.67
N ALA A 292 -17.56 -1.75 -6.11
CA ALA A 292 -16.17 -1.47 -6.48
C ALA A 292 -15.93 -1.80 -7.96
N GLY A 293 -16.33 -2.98 -8.41
CA GLY A 293 -16.17 -3.40 -9.80
C GLY A 293 -16.98 -2.55 -10.79
N ALA A 294 -18.24 -2.22 -10.47
CA ALA A 294 -19.07 -1.35 -11.30
C ALA A 294 -18.51 0.09 -11.35
N GLY A 295 -18.09 0.62 -10.19
CA GLY A 295 -17.47 1.94 -10.12
C GLY A 295 -16.16 2.02 -10.91
N THR A 296 -15.30 1.02 -10.78
CA THR A 296 -14.04 0.91 -11.55
C THR A 296 -14.32 0.77 -13.04
N LEU A 297 -15.29 -0.06 -13.43
CA LEU A 297 -15.68 -0.24 -14.84
C LEU A 297 -16.23 1.07 -15.42
N LEU A 298 -17.11 1.75 -14.69
CA LEU A 298 -17.64 3.07 -15.07
C LEU A 298 -16.51 4.09 -15.24
N ALA A 299 -15.58 4.13 -14.29
CA ALA A 299 -14.42 5.00 -14.36
C ALA A 299 -13.58 4.76 -15.62
N GLY A 300 -13.37 3.51 -15.99
CA GLY A 300 -12.53 3.15 -17.14
C GLY A 300 -13.24 3.34 -18.49
N LEU A 301 -14.54 3.09 -18.58
CA LEU A 301 -15.28 3.18 -19.84
C LEU A 301 -15.69 4.61 -20.21
N SER A 302 -15.85 5.49 -19.23
CA SER A 302 -16.26 6.87 -19.51
C SER A 302 -15.08 7.67 -20.10
N ARG A 303 -15.41 8.56 -21.04
CA ARG A 303 -14.47 9.55 -21.58
C ARG A 303 -14.55 10.92 -20.88
N LEU A 304 -15.57 11.11 -20.04
CA LEU A 304 -15.81 12.34 -19.31
C LEU A 304 -15.17 12.25 -17.93
N TRP A 305 -14.16 13.09 -17.66
CA TRP A 305 -13.44 13.04 -16.37
C TRP A 305 -14.36 13.12 -15.13
N PRO A 306 -15.48 13.89 -15.09
CA PRO A 306 -16.35 13.89 -13.91
C PRO A 306 -17.00 12.53 -13.63
N VAL A 307 -17.42 11.82 -14.70
CA VAL A 307 -17.98 10.49 -14.59
C VAL A 307 -16.92 9.47 -14.16
N CYS A 308 -15.70 9.59 -14.71
CA CYS A 308 -14.56 8.79 -14.29
C CYS A 308 -14.27 8.98 -12.79
N ALA A 309 -14.27 10.24 -12.33
CA ALA A 309 -14.02 10.58 -10.93
C ALA A 309 -15.12 10.04 -10.00
N LEU A 310 -16.38 10.14 -10.40
CA LEU A 310 -17.51 9.57 -9.64
C LEU A 310 -17.41 8.03 -9.56
N GLY A 311 -17.08 7.36 -10.67
CA GLY A 311 -16.85 5.92 -10.70
C GLY A 311 -15.70 5.49 -9.77
N ALA A 312 -14.56 6.19 -9.86
CA ALA A 312 -13.41 5.94 -9.00
C ALA A 312 -13.72 6.23 -7.51
N ALA A 313 -14.50 7.27 -7.22
CA ALA A 313 -14.94 7.59 -5.86
C ALA A 313 -15.89 6.53 -5.30
N ALA A 314 -16.84 6.04 -6.09
CA ALA A 314 -17.73 4.94 -5.70
C ALA A 314 -16.95 3.65 -5.42
N ALA A 315 -15.98 3.34 -6.27
CA ALA A 315 -15.10 2.20 -6.09
C ALA A 315 -14.26 2.34 -4.80
N SER A 316 -13.64 3.50 -4.57
CA SER A 316 -12.84 3.78 -3.36
C SER A 316 -13.69 3.74 -2.09
N LEU A 317 -14.94 4.22 -2.13
CA LEU A 317 -15.88 4.12 -1.01
C LEU A 317 -16.20 2.66 -0.68
N ALA A 318 -16.43 1.83 -1.70
CA ALA A 318 -16.69 0.40 -1.53
C ALA A 318 -15.48 -0.33 -0.93
N ASP A 319 -14.26 0.01 -1.38
CA ASP A 319 -12.99 -0.50 -0.87
C ASP A 319 -12.82 -0.20 0.62
N GLY A 320 -12.94 1.06 1.02
CA GLY A 320 -12.80 1.45 2.42
C GLY A 320 -13.83 0.76 3.34
N ALA A 321 -15.06 0.53 2.85
CA ALA A 321 -16.08 -0.19 3.61
C ALA A 321 -15.80 -1.70 3.67
N ALA A 322 -15.24 -2.28 2.62
CA ALA A 322 -14.84 -3.68 2.55
C ALA A 322 -13.66 -3.96 3.47
N ASP A 323 -12.57 -3.19 3.32
CA ASP A 323 -11.31 -3.31 4.06
C ASP A 323 -11.57 -3.37 5.56
N LEU A 324 -12.28 -2.37 6.14
CA LEU A 324 -12.60 -2.35 7.57
C LEU A 324 -13.35 -3.61 8.04
N ARG A 325 -14.35 -4.07 7.27
CA ARG A 325 -15.18 -5.20 7.69
C ARG A 325 -14.50 -6.54 7.50
N LEU A 326 -13.66 -6.66 6.46
CA LEU A 326 -12.86 -7.85 6.21
C LEU A 326 -11.75 -7.98 7.25
N GLU A 327 -11.04 -6.87 7.53
CA GLU A 327 -10.01 -6.81 8.58
C GLU A 327 -10.58 -7.16 9.95
N ALA A 328 -11.71 -6.55 10.35
CA ALA A 328 -12.36 -6.87 11.62
C ALA A 328 -12.69 -8.36 11.71
N ARG A 329 -13.22 -8.95 10.64
CA ARG A 329 -13.56 -10.37 10.62
C ARG A 329 -12.35 -11.29 10.63
N LEU A 330 -11.28 -10.91 9.94
CA LEU A 330 -10.01 -11.63 9.98
C LEU A 330 -9.43 -11.60 11.40
N ASN A 331 -9.47 -10.46 12.06
CA ASN A 331 -9.01 -10.31 13.45
C ASN A 331 -9.83 -11.14 14.44
N ASP A 332 -11.15 -11.30 14.20
CA ASP A 332 -12.03 -12.17 15.03
C ASP A 332 -11.71 -13.68 14.87
N LEU A 333 -11.20 -14.07 13.70
CA LEU A 333 -10.91 -15.48 13.42
C LEU A 333 -9.59 -15.94 14.05
N PHE A 334 -8.74 -15.01 14.51
CA PHE A 334 -7.40 -15.36 14.97
C PHE A 334 -7.07 -14.82 16.37
N PRO A 335 -6.44 -15.65 17.21
CA PRO A 335 -5.81 -15.20 18.43
C PRO A 335 -4.73 -14.15 18.14
N SER A 336 -4.46 -13.29 19.11
CA SER A 336 -3.51 -12.17 18.97
C SER A 336 -2.07 -12.60 18.62
N ASP A 337 -1.68 -13.83 19.01
CA ASP A 337 -0.36 -14.41 18.72
C ASP A 337 -0.14 -14.77 17.23
N ARG A 338 -1.22 -14.89 16.42
CA ARG A 338 -1.15 -15.22 14.99
C ARG A 338 -1.46 -14.06 14.06
N ARG A 339 -1.71 -12.87 14.60
CA ARG A 339 -2.02 -11.68 13.76
C ARG A 339 -0.88 -11.29 12.84
N ALA A 340 0.38 -11.42 13.28
CA ALA A 340 1.53 -11.13 12.43
C ALA A 340 1.57 -12.04 11.18
N THR A 341 1.32 -13.35 11.34
CA THR A 341 1.21 -14.29 10.22
C THR A 341 0.07 -13.91 9.28
N LEU A 342 -1.07 -13.48 9.82
CA LEU A 342 -2.22 -13.06 9.03
C LEU A 342 -1.90 -11.83 8.16
N VAL A 343 -1.28 -10.80 8.75
CA VAL A 343 -0.88 -9.58 8.03
C VAL A 343 0.11 -9.92 6.92
N SER A 344 1.10 -10.76 7.20
CA SER A 344 2.08 -11.20 6.20
C SER A 344 1.42 -11.98 5.07
N VAL A 345 0.51 -12.93 5.37
CA VAL A 345 -0.22 -13.67 4.32
C VAL A 345 -1.09 -12.75 3.48
N ASN A 346 -1.74 -11.75 4.08
CA ASN A 346 -2.53 -10.75 3.34
C ASN A 346 -1.64 -9.95 2.38
N SER A 347 -0.51 -9.43 2.87
CA SER A 347 0.49 -8.71 2.05
C SER A 347 1.02 -9.57 0.90
N MET A 348 1.32 -10.86 1.16
CA MET A 348 1.79 -11.79 0.12
C MET A 348 0.74 -12.03 -0.96
N VAL A 349 -0.53 -12.26 -0.59
CA VAL A 349 -1.63 -12.48 -1.56
C VAL A 349 -1.87 -11.22 -2.38
N TYR A 350 -1.89 -10.05 -1.75
CA TYR A 350 -1.99 -8.78 -2.45
C TYR A 350 -0.85 -8.59 -3.45
N SER A 351 0.40 -8.82 -3.04
CA SER A 351 1.57 -8.70 -3.92
C SER A 351 1.50 -9.68 -5.09
N LEU A 352 1.08 -10.93 -4.88
CA LEU A 352 0.90 -11.91 -5.95
C LEU A 352 -0.15 -11.47 -6.98
N LEU A 353 -1.27 -10.91 -6.52
CA LEU A 353 -2.28 -10.34 -7.40
C LEU A 353 -1.73 -9.15 -8.20
N MET A 354 -1.00 -8.25 -7.56
CA MET A 354 -0.37 -7.10 -8.22
C MET A 354 0.67 -7.52 -9.26
N ILE A 355 1.51 -8.50 -8.96
CA ILE A 355 2.50 -9.07 -9.90
C ILE A 355 1.81 -9.58 -11.18
N ALA A 356 0.64 -10.20 -11.04
CA ALA A 356 -0.11 -10.73 -12.18
C ALA A 356 -0.91 -9.64 -12.92
N VAL A 357 -1.62 -8.79 -12.20
CA VAL A 357 -2.62 -7.90 -12.77
C VAL A 357 -2.01 -6.59 -13.28
N SER A 358 -1.00 -6.02 -12.61
CA SER A 358 -0.49 -4.69 -13.00
C SER A 358 0.21 -4.68 -14.37
N PRO A 359 1.05 -5.67 -14.75
CA PRO A 359 1.60 -5.72 -16.11
C PRO A 359 0.52 -5.94 -17.18
N LEU A 360 -0.46 -6.79 -16.88
CA LEU A 360 -1.57 -7.06 -17.78
C LEU A 360 -2.42 -5.82 -18.02
N ALA A 361 -2.76 -5.10 -16.95
CA ALA A 361 -3.50 -3.85 -17.04
C ALA A 361 -2.71 -2.79 -17.82
N GLY A 362 -1.40 -2.70 -17.61
CA GLY A 362 -0.53 -1.79 -18.37
C GLY A 362 -0.50 -2.12 -19.86
N ALA A 363 -0.38 -3.41 -20.23
CA ALA A 363 -0.39 -3.86 -21.62
C ALA A 363 -1.74 -3.57 -22.32
N VAL A 364 -2.85 -3.76 -21.59
CA VAL A 364 -4.18 -3.37 -22.06
C VAL A 364 -4.27 -1.85 -22.21
N GLY A 365 -3.65 -1.11 -21.30
CA GLY A 365 -3.57 0.35 -21.35
C GLY A 365 -2.84 0.89 -22.58
N ASP A 366 -1.78 0.23 -23.04
CA ASP A 366 -1.08 0.61 -24.27
C ASP A 366 -1.96 0.43 -25.51
N ARG A 367 -2.85 -0.57 -25.50
CA ARG A 367 -3.72 -0.87 -26.65
C ARG A 367 -5.04 -0.08 -26.66
N TRP A 368 -5.65 0.14 -25.50
CA TRP A 368 -6.98 0.75 -25.37
C TRP A 368 -7.00 2.01 -24.47
N GLY A 369 -5.84 2.57 -24.18
CA GLY A 369 -5.69 3.73 -23.32
C GLY A 369 -5.79 3.38 -21.82
N ALA A 370 -5.50 4.37 -20.98
CA ALA A 370 -5.52 4.21 -19.52
C ALA A 370 -6.92 3.80 -19.00
N GLY A 371 -7.99 4.27 -19.66
CA GLY A 371 -9.36 3.84 -19.36
C GLY A 371 -9.58 2.35 -19.59
N GLY A 372 -8.98 1.77 -20.65
CA GLY A 372 -9.02 0.32 -20.92
C GLY A 372 -8.32 -0.48 -19.81
N ALA A 373 -7.19 -0.01 -19.30
CA ALA A 373 -6.51 -0.62 -18.16
C ALA A 373 -7.41 -0.66 -16.91
N ILE A 374 -8.06 0.46 -16.59
CA ILE A 374 -9.00 0.57 -15.46
C ILE A 374 -10.20 -0.35 -15.68
N ALA A 375 -10.82 -0.31 -16.87
CA ALA A 375 -11.99 -1.11 -17.20
C ALA A 375 -11.73 -2.63 -17.09
N LEU A 376 -10.54 -3.09 -17.51
CA LEU A 376 -10.13 -4.49 -17.34
C LEU A 376 -10.20 -4.91 -15.88
N THR A 377 -9.63 -4.13 -14.97
CA THR A 377 -9.58 -4.49 -13.53
C THR A 377 -10.98 -4.54 -12.92
N GLY A 378 -11.87 -3.60 -13.29
CA GLY A 378 -13.28 -3.62 -12.90
C GLY A 378 -14.02 -4.84 -13.44
N ALA A 379 -13.81 -5.19 -14.71
CA ALA A 379 -14.39 -6.38 -15.33
C ALA A 379 -13.93 -7.67 -14.65
N LEU A 380 -12.62 -7.81 -14.34
CA LEU A 380 -12.09 -8.96 -13.62
C LEU A 380 -12.72 -9.10 -12.23
N LEU A 381 -12.88 -8.00 -11.50
CA LEU A 381 -13.54 -8.02 -10.18
C LEU A 381 -15.01 -8.43 -10.28
N LEU A 382 -15.76 -7.91 -11.25
CA LEU A 382 -17.16 -8.27 -11.47
C LEU A 382 -17.32 -9.75 -11.86
N LEU A 383 -16.50 -10.23 -12.81
CA LEU A 383 -16.53 -11.64 -13.24
C LEU A 383 -16.16 -12.58 -12.10
N GLY A 384 -15.10 -12.26 -11.34
CA GLY A 384 -14.70 -13.03 -10.15
C GLY A 384 -15.79 -13.08 -9.08
N THR A 385 -16.46 -11.95 -8.84
CA THR A 385 -17.57 -11.85 -7.88
C THR A 385 -18.78 -12.67 -8.37
N ALA A 386 -19.14 -12.57 -9.64
CA ALA A 386 -20.22 -13.35 -10.23
C ALA A 386 -19.94 -14.85 -10.14
N ALA A 387 -18.73 -15.29 -10.50
CA ALA A 387 -18.32 -16.69 -10.38
C ALA A 387 -18.40 -17.20 -8.93
N ALA A 388 -17.93 -16.41 -7.96
CA ALA A 388 -18.01 -16.77 -6.54
C ALA A 388 -19.48 -16.91 -6.05
N LEU A 389 -20.37 -16.02 -6.49
CA LEU A 389 -21.79 -16.07 -6.16
C LEU A 389 -22.47 -17.29 -6.77
N LEU A 390 -22.19 -17.61 -8.04
CA LEU A 390 -22.72 -18.80 -8.72
C LEU A 390 -22.27 -20.09 -8.06
N LEU A 391 -20.99 -20.23 -7.74
CA LEU A 391 -20.46 -21.39 -7.02
C LEU A 391 -21.10 -21.56 -5.64
N ARG A 392 -21.36 -20.45 -4.94
CA ARG A 392 -22.06 -20.48 -3.66
C ARG A 392 -23.52 -20.91 -3.81
N ALA A 393 -24.22 -20.46 -4.86
CA ALA A 393 -25.58 -20.85 -5.14
C ALA A 393 -25.68 -22.35 -5.51
N ALA A 394 -24.75 -22.87 -6.31
CA ALA A 394 -24.68 -24.29 -6.67
C ALA A 394 -24.45 -25.17 -5.42
N ARG A 395 -23.51 -24.80 -4.52
CA ARG A 395 -23.27 -25.54 -3.27
C ARG A 395 -24.43 -25.53 -2.26
N ARG A 396 -25.39 -24.63 -2.40
CA ARG A 396 -26.59 -24.60 -1.54
C ARG A 396 -27.74 -25.47 -2.10
N ARG A 397 -27.63 -25.83 -3.37
CA ARG A 397 -28.63 -26.68 -4.05
C ARG A 397 -28.25 -28.17 -4.04
N ALA A 398 -26.93 -28.44 -3.90
CA ALA A 398 -26.39 -29.77 -3.66
C ALA A 398 -26.37 -30.09 -2.16
#